data_326527d45a6256c19b29ec4545a947a4
#
_entry.id   326527d45a6256c19b29ec4545a947a4
#
_cell.length_a   1.000
_cell.length_b   1.000
_cell.length_c   1.000
_cell.angle_alpha   90.00
_cell.angle_beta   90.00
_cell.angle_gamma   90.00
#
_symmetry.space_group_name_H-M   'P 1'
#
loop_
_entity.id
_entity.type
_entity.pdbx_description
1 polymer ?
#
loop_
_entity_poly.entity_id
_entity_poly.type
_entity_poly.pdbx_seq_one_letter_code
_entity_poly.pdbx_strand_id
1 'polypeptide(L)'
;MAKIVSPEFSMETIEGRTVRVGRWSTGESERPPLLFFNGIGANIELVSPLAEKMPERDFITFDMPGVGGSPEPAIPYRPWMMARVADILLDQFGYDQVDVMGISWGGGLAQQFALQFGSRVNKLILVATSAGMMMVPGNFSALTKMINPKRYL
;
A
#
# COMPACT_ATOMS: atom_id res chain seq x y z
N MET A 1 -13.05 14.58 -21.76
CA MET A 1 -12.44 13.23 -21.78
C MET A 1 -11.61 13.11 -20.50
N ALA A 2 -11.87 12.11 -19.67
CA ALA A 2 -11.02 11.87 -18.51
C ALA A 2 -9.59 11.58 -18.97
N LYS A 3 -8.61 12.27 -18.42
CA LYS A 3 -7.19 12.06 -18.71
C LYS A 3 -6.84 10.66 -18.17
N ILE A 4 -6.45 9.75 -19.04
CA ILE A 4 -5.92 8.45 -18.59
C ILE A 4 -4.55 8.74 -17.98
N VAL A 5 -4.43 8.55 -16.68
CA VAL A 5 -3.16 8.67 -15.97
C VAL A 5 -2.48 7.31 -16.01
N SER A 6 -1.35 7.24 -16.70
CA SER A 6 -0.51 6.04 -16.70
C SER A 6 0.36 6.00 -15.45
N PRO A 7 0.58 4.82 -14.87
CA PRO A 7 1.47 4.71 -13.71
C PRO A 7 2.93 4.95 -14.09
N GLU A 8 3.63 5.63 -13.21
CA GLU A 8 5.09 5.67 -13.18
C GLU A 8 5.56 4.60 -12.19
N PHE A 9 6.46 3.73 -12.64
CA PHE A 9 7.08 2.72 -11.77
C PHE A 9 8.51 3.12 -11.46
N SER A 10 8.89 3.00 -10.19
CA SER A 10 10.27 3.21 -9.76
C SER A 10 10.69 2.14 -8.75
N MET A 11 12.00 1.94 -8.63
CA MET A 11 12.61 1.10 -7.59
C MET A 11 13.24 2.05 -6.57
N GLU A 12 12.69 2.05 -5.36
CA GLU A 12 13.14 2.93 -4.29
C GLU A 12 13.84 2.12 -3.20
N THR A 13 15.05 2.56 -2.82
CA THR A 13 15.77 1.93 -1.69
C THR A 13 15.70 2.86 -0.49
N ILE A 14 15.00 2.40 0.54
CA ILE A 14 14.70 3.17 1.74
C ILE A 14 15.20 2.40 2.96
N GLU A 15 16.15 2.98 3.69
CA GLU A 15 16.74 2.37 4.88
C GLU A 15 17.21 0.91 4.64
N GLY A 16 17.83 0.67 3.47
CA GLY A 16 18.35 -0.63 3.06
C GLY A 16 17.29 -1.62 2.54
N ARG A 17 16.05 -1.17 2.32
CA ARG A 17 14.97 -1.98 1.73
C ARG A 17 14.60 -1.43 0.39
N THR A 18 14.62 -2.28 -0.63
CA THR A 18 14.20 -1.91 -1.97
C THR A 18 12.77 -2.33 -2.20
N VAL A 19 11.95 -1.40 -2.66
CA VAL A 19 10.54 -1.64 -3.02
C VAL A 19 10.24 -1.08 -4.39
N ARG A 20 9.40 -1.77 -5.15
CA ARG A 20 8.83 -1.23 -6.38
C ARG A 20 7.63 -0.37 -6.02
N VAL A 21 7.63 0.86 -6.50
CA VAL A 21 6.58 1.84 -6.26
C VAL A 21 5.81 2.08 -7.56
N GLY A 22 4.50 2.18 -7.45
CA GLY A 22 3.61 2.63 -8.51
C GLY A 22 2.97 3.96 -8.10
N ARG A 23 3.11 4.95 -8.96
CA ARG A 23 2.52 6.27 -8.77
C ARG A 23 1.72 6.70 -10.00
N TRP A 24 0.47 7.04 -9.78
CA TRP A 24 -0.40 7.69 -10.78
C TRP A 24 -0.50 9.15 -10.39
N SER A 25 0.14 10.03 -11.14
CA SER A 25 0.13 11.48 -10.86
C SER A 25 -0.68 12.22 -11.90
N THR A 26 -1.62 13.01 -11.44
CA THR A 26 -2.44 13.89 -12.30
C THR A 26 -1.72 15.17 -12.66
N GLY A 27 -0.68 15.54 -11.92
CA GLY A 27 0.05 16.81 -12.01
C GLY A 27 -0.68 17.99 -11.37
N GLU A 28 -1.99 17.92 -11.21
CA GLU A 28 -2.83 18.99 -10.64
C GLU A 28 -4.01 18.38 -9.88
N SER A 29 -3.73 17.70 -8.78
CA SER A 29 -4.80 17.13 -7.94
C SER A 29 -5.30 18.16 -6.93
N GLU A 30 -6.59 18.47 -6.94
CA GLU A 30 -7.25 19.27 -5.89
C GLU A 30 -7.54 18.47 -4.63
N ARG A 31 -7.33 17.15 -4.65
CA ARG A 31 -7.61 16.23 -3.54
C ARG A 31 -6.30 15.69 -2.96
N PRO A 32 -6.26 15.40 -1.66
CA PRO A 32 -5.14 14.67 -1.09
C PRO A 32 -4.88 13.38 -1.87
N PRO A 33 -3.60 13.03 -2.13
CA PRO A 33 -3.27 11.77 -2.78
C PRO A 33 -3.80 10.59 -1.97
N LEU A 34 -4.04 9.45 -2.63
CA LEU A 34 -4.40 8.21 -1.97
C LEU A 34 -3.16 7.32 -1.83
N LEU A 35 -2.74 7.08 -0.59
CA LEU A 35 -1.77 6.05 -0.25
C LEU A 35 -2.51 4.73 -0.01
N PHE A 36 -2.21 3.73 -0.82
CA PHE A 36 -2.91 2.45 -0.78
C PHE A 36 -2.00 1.32 -0.30
N PHE A 37 -2.47 0.56 0.69
CA PHE A 37 -1.82 -0.64 1.18
C PHE A 37 -2.60 -1.89 0.77
N ASN A 38 -1.93 -2.72 -0.03
CA ASN A 38 -2.53 -3.91 -0.62
C ASN A 38 -2.67 -5.07 0.40
N GLY A 39 -3.53 -6.02 0.08
CA GLY A 39 -3.66 -7.27 0.83
C GLY A 39 -2.41 -8.14 0.72
N ILE A 40 -2.33 -9.18 1.56
CA ILE A 40 -1.18 -10.08 1.58
C ILE A 40 -0.98 -10.74 0.21
N GLY A 41 0.27 -10.70 -0.29
CA GLY A 41 0.65 -11.30 -1.57
C GLY A 41 0.12 -10.58 -2.83
N ALA A 42 -0.65 -9.52 -2.66
CA ALA A 42 -1.16 -8.72 -3.78
C ALA A 42 -0.11 -7.71 -4.25
N ASN A 43 -0.01 -7.53 -5.56
CA ASN A 43 0.94 -6.63 -6.21
C ASN A 43 0.26 -5.40 -6.81
N ILE A 44 1.06 -4.48 -7.36
CA ILE A 44 0.58 -3.22 -7.94
C ILE A 44 -0.40 -3.46 -9.09
N GLU A 45 -0.20 -4.48 -9.91
CA GLU A 45 -1.06 -4.81 -11.05
C GLU A 45 -2.51 -5.09 -10.64
N LEU A 46 -2.71 -5.68 -9.46
CA LEU A 46 -4.06 -5.94 -8.93
C LEU A 46 -4.81 -4.67 -8.52
N VAL A 47 -4.10 -3.60 -8.20
CA VAL A 47 -4.72 -2.33 -7.76
C VAL A 47 -4.78 -1.29 -8.88
N SER A 48 -4.03 -1.46 -9.96
CA SER A 48 -4.05 -0.55 -11.12
C SER A 48 -5.45 -0.19 -11.61
N PRO A 49 -6.40 -1.14 -11.75
CA PRO A 49 -7.75 -0.79 -12.20
C PRO A 49 -8.49 0.14 -11.22
N LEU A 50 -8.18 0.10 -9.93
CA LEU A 50 -8.74 1.03 -8.96
C LEU A 50 -8.14 2.43 -9.13
N ALA A 51 -6.83 2.54 -9.28
CA ALA A 51 -6.14 3.80 -9.51
C ALA A 51 -6.61 4.49 -10.80
N GLU A 52 -6.79 3.73 -11.87
CA GLU A 52 -7.30 4.23 -13.16
C GLU A 52 -8.73 4.76 -13.11
N LYS A 53 -9.52 4.32 -12.12
CA LYS A 53 -10.89 4.82 -11.87
C LYS A 53 -10.93 6.10 -11.03
N MET A 54 -9.77 6.59 -10.59
CA MET A 54 -9.63 7.81 -9.79
C MET A 54 -8.72 8.84 -10.50
N PRO A 55 -9.00 9.24 -11.74
CA PRO A 55 -8.12 10.10 -12.52
C PRO A 55 -8.00 11.53 -11.99
N GLU A 56 -8.85 11.90 -11.02
CA GLU A 56 -8.88 13.22 -10.40
C GLU A 56 -7.95 13.38 -9.20
N ARG A 57 -7.22 12.31 -8.81
CA ARG A 57 -6.31 12.35 -7.67
C ARG A 57 -5.08 11.51 -7.90
N ASP A 58 -4.00 11.91 -7.27
CA ASP A 58 -2.78 11.11 -7.25
C ASP A 58 -3.00 9.83 -6.43
N PHE A 59 -2.41 8.74 -6.88
CA PHE A 59 -2.50 7.43 -6.25
C PHE A 59 -1.11 6.84 -6.10
N ILE A 60 -0.79 6.31 -4.92
CA ILE A 60 0.52 5.76 -4.59
C ILE A 60 0.33 4.42 -3.92
N THR A 61 1.08 3.44 -4.37
CA THR A 61 1.21 2.14 -3.72
C THR A 61 2.60 1.56 -3.97
N PHE A 62 2.96 0.54 -3.24
CA PHE A 62 4.21 -0.19 -3.48
C PHE A 62 4.04 -1.67 -3.18
N ASP A 63 4.81 -2.49 -3.87
CA ASP A 63 4.91 -3.92 -3.59
C ASP A 63 5.67 -4.14 -2.30
N MET A 64 5.11 -4.93 -1.39
CA MET A 64 5.83 -5.34 -0.18
C MET A 64 7.09 -6.11 -0.54
N PRO A 65 8.16 -6.05 0.27
CA PRO A 65 9.36 -6.84 0.02
C PRO A 65 9.04 -8.33 -0.19
N GLY A 66 9.56 -8.90 -1.26
CA GLY A 66 9.26 -10.28 -1.68
C GLY A 66 7.96 -10.48 -2.44
N VAL A 67 7.25 -9.39 -2.78
CA VAL A 67 5.99 -9.44 -3.55
C VAL A 67 6.14 -8.65 -4.86
N GLY A 68 5.53 -9.13 -5.92
CA GLY A 68 5.51 -8.45 -7.22
C GLY A 68 6.91 -8.13 -7.72
N GLY A 69 7.18 -6.87 -7.99
CA GLY A 69 8.49 -6.40 -8.45
C GLY A 69 9.48 -6.02 -7.35
N SER A 70 9.09 -6.11 -6.07
CA SER A 70 10.00 -5.87 -4.96
C SER A 70 10.85 -7.10 -4.66
N PRO A 71 12.19 -6.97 -4.53
CA PRO A 71 13.06 -8.10 -4.20
C PRO A 71 12.75 -8.66 -2.81
N GLU A 72 13.15 -9.92 -2.60
CA GLU A 72 13.06 -10.53 -1.28
C GLU A 72 13.91 -9.76 -0.26
N PRO A 73 13.38 -9.52 0.95
CA PRO A 73 14.12 -8.81 1.98
C PRO A 73 15.22 -9.70 2.56
N ALA A 74 16.41 -9.15 2.76
CA ALA A 74 17.52 -9.82 3.45
C ALA A 74 17.18 -10.12 4.92
N ILE A 75 16.31 -9.32 5.52
CA ILE A 75 15.86 -9.44 6.91
C ILE A 75 14.34 -9.31 6.94
N PRO A 76 13.63 -10.15 7.71
CA PRO A 76 12.18 -10.04 7.87
C PRO A 76 11.77 -8.62 8.29
N TYR A 77 10.69 -8.11 7.69
CA TYR A 77 10.17 -6.80 8.02
C TYR A 77 8.94 -6.90 8.95
N ARG A 78 8.69 -5.82 9.67
CA ARG A 78 7.52 -5.64 10.50
C ARG A 78 6.63 -4.50 9.96
N PRO A 79 5.33 -4.48 10.27
CA PRO A 79 4.41 -3.43 9.77
C PRO A 79 4.92 -2.00 10.03
N TRP A 80 5.49 -1.73 11.19
CA TRP A 80 6.01 -0.40 11.52
C TRP A 80 7.17 0.04 10.60
N MET A 81 7.97 -0.90 10.08
CA MET A 81 9.03 -0.62 9.13
C MET A 81 8.45 -0.24 7.77
N MET A 82 7.38 -0.90 7.34
CA MET A 82 6.70 -0.57 6.08
C MET A 82 5.94 0.75 6.17
N ALA A 83 5.36 1.07 7.32
CA ALA A 83 4.80 2.39 7.57
C ALA A 83 5.87 3.48 7.45
N ARG A 84 7.08 3.24 7.96
CA ARG A 84 8.22 4.15 7.82
C ARG A 84 8.67 4.30 6.37
N VAL A 85 8.69 3.21 5.59
CA VAL A 85 8.97 3.27 4.15
C VAL A 85 7.96 4.16 3.45
N ALA A 86 6.67 4.00 3.74
CA ALA A 86 5.62 4.83 3.17
C ALA A 86 5.78 6.32 3.51
N ASP A 87 6.11 6.65 4.76
CA ASP A 87 6.35 8.02 5.21
C ASP A 87 7.48 8.69 4.41
N ILE A 88 8.60 7.98 4.24
CA ILE A 88 9.74 8.49 3.46
C ILE A 88 9.40 8.64 1.98
N LEU A 89 8.63 7.70 1.40
CA LEU A 89 8.16 7.82 0.03
C LEU A 89 7.30 9.07 -0.18
N LEU A 90 6.42 9.39 0.78
CA LEU A 90 5.62 10.61 0.71
C LEU A 90 6.49 11.86 0.72
N ASP A 91 7.55 11.91 1.53
CA ASP A 91 8.51 13.02 1.52
C ASP A 91 9.23 13.14 0.18
N GLN A 92 9.70 12.02 -0.39
CA GLN A 92 10.37 11.99 -1.69
C GLN A 92 9.48 12.50 -2.83
N PHE A 93 8.17 12.23 -2.75
CA PHE A 93 7.21 12.68 -3.76
C PHE A 93 6.58 14.04 -3.45
N GLY A 94 6.94 14.67 -2.33
CA GLY A 94 6.47 16.00 -1.95
C GLY A 94 5.04 16.05 -1.45
N TYR A 95 4.55 14.98 -0.82
CA TYR A 95 3.20 14.91 -0.26
C TYR A 95 3.22 15.07 1.27
N ASP A 96 2.60 16.12 1.77
CA ASP A 96 2.50 16.38 3.22
C ASP A 96 1.40 15.55 3.87
N GLN A 97 0.21 15.51 3.26
CA GLN A 97 -0.95 14.78 3.77
C GLN A 97 -1.55 13.89 2.68
N VAL A 98 -2.09 12.76 3.10
CA VAL A 98 -2.71 11.75 2.24
C VAL A 98 -3.99 11.21 2.85
N ASP A 99 -4.90 10.74 1.99
CA ASP A 99 -5.88 9.74 2.40
C ASP A 99 -5.19 8.38 2.39
N VAL A 100 -5.43 7.56 3.40
CA VAL A 100 -4.84 6.22 3.51
C VAL A 100 -5.93 5.18 3.37
N MET A 101 -5.72 4.21 2.49
CA MET A 101 -6.63 3.09 2.31
C MET A 101 -5.87 1.77 2.42
N GLY A 102 -6.41 0.84 3.16
CA GLY A 102 -5.84 -0.50 3.27
C GLY A 102 -6.89 -1.60 3.19
N ILE A 103 -6.54 -2.68 2.49
CA ILE A 103 -7.41 -3.86 2.33
C ILE A 103 -6.80 -5.05 3.06
N SER A 104 -7.60 -5.76 3.88
CA SER A 104 -7.18 -6.98 4.58
C SER A 104 -5.91 -6.73 5.42
N TRP A 105 -4.82 -7.44 5.16
CA TRP A 105 -3.53 -7.20 5.81
C TRP A 105 -3.03 -5.75 5.62
N GLY A 106 -3.25 -5.18 4.45
CA GLY A 106 -2.96 -3.78 4.17
C GLY A 106 -3.77 -2.82 5.04
N GLY A 107 -4.95 -3.22 5.51
CA GLY A 107 -5.73 -2.47 6.50
C GLY A 107 -5.04 -2.41 7.87
N GLY A 108 -4.36 -3.48 8.29
CA GLY A 108 -3.51 -3.48 9.47
C GLY A 108 -2.33 -2.51 9.32
N LEU A 109 -1.69 -2.50 8.15
CA LEU A 109 -0.61 -1.57 7.85
C LEU A 109 -1.09 -0.11 7.78
N ALA A 110 -2.28 0.13 7.22
CA ALA A 110 -2.90 1.46 7.20
C ALA A 110 -3.15 2.00 8.61
N GLN A 111 -3.63 1.16 9.51
CA GLN A 111 -3.81 1.50 10.93
C GLN A 111 -2.45 1.78 11.61
N GLN A 112 -1.43 0.96 11.33
CA GLN A 112 -0.07 1.17 11.84
C GLN A 112 0.51 2.50 11.34
N PHE A 113 0.31 2.83 10.06
CA PHE A 113 0.73 4.11 9.49
C PHE A 113 0.03 5.29 10.18
N ALA A 114 -1.28 5.20 10.36
CA ALA A 114 -2.05 6.25 11.04
C ALA A 114 -1.64 6.46 12.51
N LEU A 115 -1.25 5.39 13.20
CA LEU A 115 -0.75 5.48 14.58
C LEU A 115 0.64 6.14 14.65
N GLN A 116 1.53 5.85 13.71
CA GLN A 116 2.89 6.39 13.70
C GLN A 116 2.95 7.81 13.12
N PHE A 117 2.16 8.07 12.09
CA PHE A 117 2.23 9.28 11.27
C PHE A 117 0.86 9.95 11.13
N GLY A 118 0.13 10.07 12.23
CA GLY A 118 -1.25 10.59 12.24
C GLY A 118 -1.40 11.98 11.63
N SER A 119 -0.39 12.84 11.74
CA SER A 119 -0.40 14.18 11.10
C SER A 119 -0.40 14.13 9.57
N ARG A 120 0.03 13.02 8.99
CA ARG A 120 0.02 12.78 7.54
C ARG A 120 -1.35 12.32 7.03
N VAL A 121 -2.20 11.81 7.92
CA VAL A 121 -3.45 11.15 7.53
C VAL A 121 -4.62 12.13 7.57
N ASN A 122 -5.18 12.43 6.40
CA ASN A 122 -6.41 13.19 6.29
C ASN A 122 -7.63 12.29 6.54
N LYS A 123 -7.69 11.13 5.87
CA LYS A 123 -8.74 10.12 6.06
C LYS A 123 -8.12 8.73 6.09
N LEU A 124 -8.69 7.85 6.92
CA LEU A 124 -8.33 6.44 6.99
C LEU A 124 -9.50 5.58 6.51
N ILE A 125 -9.28 4.80 5.46
CA ILE A 125 -10.28 3.93 4.82
C ILE A 125 -9.84 2.48 5.00
N LEU A 126 -10.64 1.71 5.73
CA LEU A 126 -10.35 0.32 6.05
C LEU A 126 -11.35 -0.60 5.36
N VAL A 127 -10.85 -1.55 4.57
CA VAL A 127 -11.67 -2.46 3.78
C VAL A 127 -11.32 -3.90 4.14
N ALA A 128 -12.34 -4.68 4.53
CA ALA A 128 -12.22 -6.11 4.81
C ALA A 128 -11.03 -6.44 5.75
N THR A 129 -10.86 -5.67 6.81
CA THR A 129 -9.79 -5.79 7.79
C THR A 129 -10.32 -5.81 9.21
N SER A 130 -9.51 -6.28 10.16
CA SER A 130 -9.83 -6.26 11.58
C SER A 130 -9.40 -4.94 12.24
N ALA A 131 -9.99 -4.62 13.39
CA ALA A 131 -9.52 -3.55 14.25
C ALA A 131 -8.21 -3.98 14.92
N GLY A 132 -7.10 -3.32 14.57
CA GLY A 132 -5.77 -3.63 15.08
C GLY A 132 -5.17 -4.94 14.55
N MET A 133 -4.14 -5.42 15.23
CA MET A 133 -3.39 -6.62 14.86
C MET A 133 -4.07 -7.94 15.30
N MET A 134 -5.14 -7.87 16.07
CA MET A 134 -5.88 -9.05 16.52
C MET A 134 -6.85 -9.51 15.43
N MET A 135 -6.39 -10.42 14.60
CA MET A 135 -7.30 -11.19 13.75
C MET A 135 -8.05 -12.18 14.61
N VAL A 136 -9.38 -12.03 14.71
CA VAL A 136 -10.22 -13.15 15.11
C VAL A 136 -10.18 -14.15 13.95
N PRO A 137 -9.60 -15.34 14.11
CA PRO A 137 -9.54 -16.28 13.02
C PRO A 137 -10.96 -16.64 12.60
N GLY A 138 -11.30 -16.36 11.36
CA GLY A 138 -12.41 -17.00 10.71
C GLY A 138 -12.18 -18.51 10.60
N ASN A 139 -12.94 -19.21 9.79
CA ASN A 139 -12.77 -20.63 9.58
C ASN A 139 -11.29 -20.96 9.28
N PHE A 140 -10.67 -21.77 10.14
CA PHE A 140 -9.24 -22.13 10.07
C PHE A 140 -8.85 -22.75 8.72
N SER A 141 -9.77 -23.51 8.10
CA SER A 141 -9.54 -24.09 6.77
C SER A 141 -9.49 -23.02 5.64
N ALA A 142 -10.21 -21.92 5.80
CA ALA A 142 -10.11 -20.80 4.88
C ALA A 142 -8.78 -20.05 5.01
N LEU A 143 -8.31 -19.88 6.24
CA LEU A 143 -7.02 -19.25 6.52
C LEU A 143 -5.86 -20.06 5.92
N THR A 144 -5.83 -21.37 6.12
CA THR A 144 -4.79 -22.25 5.55
C THR A 144 -4.79 -22.24 4.01
N LYS A 145 -5.96 -22.07 3.39
CA LYS A 145 -6.05 -21.92 1.93
C LYS A 145 -5.52 -20.56 1.46
N MET A 146 -5.70 -19.49 2.23
CA MET A 146 -5.20 -18.17 1.90
C MET A 146 -3.68 -18.06 1.99
N ILE A 147 -3.05 -18.73 2.95
CA ILE A 147 -1.59 -18.68 3.16
C ILE A 147 -0.83 -19.75 2.36
N ASN A 148 -1.51 -20.57 1.55
CA ASN A 148 -0.87 -21.59 0.74
C ASN A 148 -0.17 -20.95 -0.48
N PRO A 149 1.17 -20.95 -0.55
CA PRO A 149 1.91 -20.29 -1.63
C PRO A 149 1.62 -20.89 -3.01
N LYS A 150 1.20 -22.17 -3.09
CA LYS A 150 0.82 -22.80 -4.37
C LYS A 150 -0.42 -22.20 -5.03
N ARG A 151 -1.13 -21.30 -4.36
CA ARG A 151 -2.31 -20.64 -4.89
C ARG A 151 -1.98 -19.35 -5.65
N TYR A 152 -0.76 -18.86 -5.48
CA TYR A 152 -0.29 -17.59 -6.04
C TYR A 152 0.88 -17.79 -7.03
N LEU A 153 1.25 -19.04 -7.26
CA LEU A 153 2.15 -19.52 -8.32
C LEU A 153 1.30 -20.16 -9.42
#